data_89fbadfee25547292c087e41d8ca29ff
#
_entry.id   89fbadfee25547292c087e41d8ca29ff
#
_cell.length_a   1.000
_cell.length_b   1.000
_cell.length_c   1.000
_cell.angle_alpha   90.00
_cell.angle_beta   90.00
_cell.angle_gamma   90.00
#
_symmetry.space_group_name_H-M   'P 1'
#
loop_
_entity.id
_entity.type
_entity.pdbx_description
1 polymer ?
#
loop_
_entity_poly.entity_id
_entity_poly.type
_entity_poly.pdbx_seq_one_letter_code
_entity_poly.pdbx_strand_id
1 'polypeptide(L)'
;FADLRERKLIDSTPGKGYYVTNRKEKIFLLLDEYSPFKNTLYNSFVKKLSVSYKVDLWFHQYNEHIFNTILCEAIGRYNYYVVMNFDNEKFSPLFDKIPSSRLLLLDFGKFEKGNHSYICQNFDDAFYKALTQLTARLERYRKIVFQLPQESKHPQTSVQSFETYCEDHHFVGEVVNEEDIQEVEKGVVYIVIRQTDVVNVIKRSRQNGLKCGVDFGLIAYNDTPAYEVIDEGITALSINWEEMGRKAASFILTGESVQEFLPTEVHLRNSV
;
A
#
# COMPACT_ATOMS: atom_id res chain seq x y z
N PHE A 1 5.71 35.52 25.09
CA PHE A 1 4.88 34.46 25.74
C PHE A 1 3.56 34.23 24.99
N ALA A 2 2.87 35.30 24.50
CA ALA A 2 1.59 35.13 23.77
C ALA A 2 1.79 34.22 22.52
N ASP A 3 2.78 34.49 21.68
CA ASP A 3 3.15 33.68 20.51
C ASP A 3 3.48 32.21 20.90
N LEU A 4 4.24 32.01 21.98
CA LEU A 4 4.54 30.66 22.44
C LEU A 4 3.34 29.89 22.99
N ARG A 5 2.37 30.61 23.59
CA ARG A 5 1.07 30.03 24.01
C ARG A 5 0.21 29.69 22.81
N GLU A 6 0.12 30.57 21.83
CA GLU A 6 -0.61 30.34 20.58
C GLU A 6 -0.06 29.13 19.84
N ARG A 7 1.26 28.98 19.81
CA ARG A 7 1.99 27.80 19.31
C ARG A 7 1.93 26.60 20.24
N LYS A 8 1.23 26.66 21.38
CA LYS A 8 1.11 25.59 22.38
C LYS A 8 2.44 25.05 22.92
N LEU A 9 3.50 25.85 22.85
CA LEU A 9 4.83 25.48 23.34
C LEU A 9 4.97 25.69 24.85
N ILE A 10 4.20 26.62 25.39
CA ILE A 10 4.11 26.86 26.83
C ILE A 10 2.64 26.95 27.27
N ASP A 11 2.41 26.60 28.53
CA ASP A 11 1.15 26.83 29.21
C ASP A 11 1.39 27.49 30.55
N SER A 12 0.35 27.99 31.23
CA SER A 12 0.48 28.64 32.51
C SER A 12 -0.52 28.06 33.52
N THR A 13 -0.04 27.87 34.73
CA THR A 13 -0.89 27.51 35.85
C THR A 13 -0.90 28.68 36.86
N PRO A 14 -2.07 29.15 37.32
CA PRO A 14 -2.14 30.18 38.35
C PRO A 14 -1.29 29.78 39.55
N GLY A 15 -0.40 30.69 39.99
CA GLY A 15 0.50 30.49 41.13
C GLY A 15 1.78 29.68 40.83
N LYS A 16 1.93 29.04 39.65
CA LYS A 16 3.13 28.27 39.26
C LYS A 16 3.91 28.86 38.09
N GLY A 17 3.33 29.88 37.40
CA GLY A 17 3.98 30.52 36.26
C GLY A 17 3.82 29.74 34.94
N TYR A 18 4.71 30.06 33.98
CA TYR A 18 4.75 29.42 32.68
C TYR A 18 5.64 28.16 32.73
N TYR A 19 5.20 27.10 32.03
CA TYR A 19 5.97 25.89 31.84
C TYR A 19 5.91 25.41 30.38
N VAL A 20 6.96 24.75 29.93
CA VAL A 20 7.00 24.16 28.60
C VAL A 20 6.01 23.01 28.55
N THR A 21 5.06 23.08 27.59
CA THR A 21 4.12 22.00 27.40
C THR A 21 4.81 20.87 26.66
N ASN A 22 4.93 19.72 27.28
CA ASN A 22 5.40 18.49 26.64
C ASN A 22 4.21 17.74 26.00
N ARG A 23 3.16 18.47 25.55
CA ARG A 23 1.99 17.86 24.91
C ARG A 23 2.36 17.44 23.51
N LYS A 24 2.63 16.15 23.35
CA LYS A 24 2.80 15.55 22.04
C LYS A 24 1.46 15.56 21.30
N GLU A 25 1.47 16.04 20.08
CA GLU A 25 0.32 15.85 19.18
C GLU A 25 0.17 14.37 18.85
N LYS A 26 -1.06 13.88 18.94
CA LYS A 26 -1.37 12.47 18.74
C LYS A 26 -1.85 12.24 17.32
N ILE A 27 -1.24 11.28 16.66
CA ILE A 27 -1.62 10.82 15.32
C ILE A 27 -2.19 9.42 15.46
N PHE A 28 -3.38 9.24 14.92
CA PHE A 28 -4.00 7.95 14.72
C PHE A 28 -3.59 7.42 13.34
N LEU A 29 -2.87 6.31 13.30
CA LEU A 29 -2.52 5.63 12.06
C LEU A 29 -3.21 4.27 12.03
N LEU A 30 -4.18 4.11 11.11
CA LEU A 30 -4.92 2.87 10.92
C LEU A 30 -4.59 2.30 9.55
N LEU A 31 -3.93 1.16 9.54
CA LEU A 31 -3.60 0.40 8.35
C LEU A 31 -4.51 -0.83 8.23
N ASP A 32 -4.56 -1.41 7.05
CA ASP A 32 -5.35 -2.61 6.78
C ASP A 32 -4.71 -3.85 7.46
N GLU A 33 -3.55 -4.28 7.03
CA GLU A 33 -2.81 -5.41 7.59
C GLU A 33 -1.31 -5.12 7.66
N TYR A 34 -0.59 -5.89 8.46
CA TYR A 34 0.86 -5.83 8.49
C TYR A 34 1.47 -6.47 7.24
N SER A 35 2.40 -5.75 6.61
CA SER A 35 3.24 -6.27 5.53
C SER A 35 4.61 -5.57 5.52
N PRO A 36 5.65 -6.16 4.92
CA PRO A 36 6.98 -5.55 4.85
C PRO A 36 6.98 -4.17 4.17
N PHE A 37 6.20 -3.98 3.10
CA PHE A 37 6.11 -2.71 2.41
C PHE A 37 5.37 -1.65 3.23
N LYS A 38 4.34 -2.01 4.01
CA LYS A 38 3.68 -1.09 4.96
C LYS A 38 4.57 -0.74 6.15
N ASN A 39 5.47 -1.63 6.53
CA ASN A 39 6.53 -1.27 7.48
C ASN A 39 7.48 -0.20 6.92
N THR A 40 7.79 -0.25 5.62
CA THR A 40 8.56 0.80 4.93
C THR A 40 7.81 2.15 4.96
N LEU A 41 6.50 2.14 4.68
CA LEU A 41 5.64 3.32 4.82
C LEU A 41 5.71 3.88 6.27
N TYR A 42 5.47 3.02 7.27
CA TYR A 42 5.47 3.42 8.67
C TYR A 42 6.81 4.03 9.09
N ASN A 43 7.91 3.39 8.75
CA ASN A 43 9.25 3.87 9.12
C ASN A 43 9.57 5.24 8.49
N SER A 44 9.25 5.44 7.22
CA SER A 44 9.46 6.71 6.53
C SER A 44 8.55 7.81 7.07
N PHE A 45 7.30 7.47 7.41
CA PHE A 45 6.33 8.36 8.06
C PHE A 45 6.86 8.86 9.41
N VAL A 46 7.22 7.94 10.31
CA VAL A 46 7.70 8.29 11.66
C VAL A 46 9.03 9.02 11.61
N LYS A 47 9.96 8.61 10.73
CA LYS A 47 11.26 9.25 10.58
C LYS A 47 11.17 10.73 10.20
N LYS A 48 10.15 11.11 9.42
CA LYS A 48 9.94 12.50 9.00
C LYS A 48 9.29 13.37 10.08
N LEU A 49 8.53 12.74 11.01
CA LEU A 49 7.90 13.45 12.12
C LEU A 49 8.91 13.82 13.19
N SER A 50 8.66 14.95 13.88
CA SER A 50 9.48 15.36 15.04
C SER A 50 9.07 14.61 16.32
N VAL A 51 9.89 14.71 17.35
CA VAL A 51 9.63 14.11 18.67
C VAL A 51 8.38 14.68 19.39
N SER A 52 7.81 15.77 18.87
CA SER A 52 6.57 16.37 19.36
C SER A 52 5.31 15.61 18.96
N TYR A 53 5.44 14.62 18.07
CA TYR A 53 4.33 13.76 17.65
C TYR A 53 4.39 12.39 18.32
N LYS A 54 3.22 11.83 18.62
CA LYS A 54 3.05 10.45 19.06
C LYS A 54 2.14 9.73 18.06
N VAL A 55 2.64 8.66 17.45
CA VAL A 55 1.89 7.84 16.52
C VAL A 55 1.37 6.60 17.25
N ASP A 56 0.08 6.41 17.27
CA ASP A 56 -0.56 5.17 17.71
C ASP A 56 -1.00 4.40 16.46
N LEU A 57 -0.38 3.22 16.23
CA LEU A 57 -0.59 2.37 15.04
C LEU A 57 -1.58 1.26 15.35
N TRP A 58 -2.55 1.08 14.46
CA TRP A 58 -3.61 0.08 14.52
C TRP A 58 -3.76 -0.64 13.19
N PHE A 59 -4.33 -1.86 13.24
CA PHE A 59 -4.64 -2.67 12.07
C PHE A 59 -6.07 -3.19 12.15
N HIS A 60 -6.82 -3.13 11.04
CA HIS A 60 -8.22 -3.58 10.98
C HIS A 60 -8.40 -4.93 10.26
N GLN A 61 -7.36 -5.47 9.62
CA GLN A 61 -7.36 -6.78 8.95
C GLN A 61 -8.49 -6.92 7.92
N TYR A 62 -8.80 -5.84 7.17
CA TYR A 62 -9.93 -5.77 6.23
C TYR A 62 -11.31 -6.11 6.84
N ASN A 63 -11.42 -6.05 8.17
CA ASN A 63 -12.64 -6.34 8.89
C ASN A 63 -13.40 -5.04 9.19
N GLU A 64 -14.59 -4.88 8.58
CA GLU A 64 -15.42 -3.69 8.72
C GLU A 64 -15.81 -3.41 10.18
N HIS A 65 -16.14 -4.46 10.95
CA HIS A 65 -16.54 -4.31 12.35
C HIS A 65 -15.37 -3.80 13.20
N ILE A 66 -14.19 -4.41 13.04
CA ILE A 66 -12.96 -3.97 13.73
C ILE A 66 -12.61 -2.54 13.32
N PHE A 67 -12.65 -2.23 12.03
CA PHE A 67 -12.40 -0.87 11.51
C PHE A 67 -13.32 0.15 12.18
N ASN A 68 -14.63 -0.08 12.15
CA ASN A 68 -15.62 0.83 12.70
C ASN A 68 -15.47 0.99 14.23
N THR A 69 -15.18 -0.09 14.95
CA THR A 69 -14.96 -0.05 16.39
C THR A 69 -13.74 0.79 16.75
N ILE A 70 -12.60 0.50 16.13
CA ILE A 70 -11.35 1.24 16.38
C ILE A 70 -11.50 2.73 16.02
N LEU A 71 -12.10 3.02 14.85
CA LEU A 71 -12.25 4.39 14.39
C LEU A 71 -13.24 5.17 15.26
N CYS A 72 -14.38 4.58 15.67
CA CYS A 72 -15.33 5.20 16.59
C CYS A 72 -14.67 5.58 17.92
N GLU A 73 -13.84 4.70 18.47
CA GLU A 73 -13.12 4.98 19.71
C GLU A 73 -12.04 6.06 19.55
N ALA A 74 -11.45 6.18 18.36
CA ALA A 74 -10.39 7.15 18.07
C ALA A 74 -10.93 8.56 17.83
N ILE A 75 -12.12 8.71 17.25
CA ILE A 75 -12.71 10.03 16.89
C ILE A 75 -12.73 10.96 18.12
N GLY A 76 -12.19 12.18 17.94
CA GLY A 76 -12.08 13.20 18.98
C GLY A 76 -10.89 13.04 19.96
N ARG A 77 -10.13 11.94 19.88
CA ARG A 77 -8.98 11.68 20.78
C ARG A 77 -7.62 12.01 20.18
N TYR A 78 -7.56 12.23 18.86
CA TYR A 78 -6.34 12.48 18.11
C TYR A 78 -6.39 13.81 17.38
N ASN A 79 -5.21 14.35 17.10
CA ASN A 79 -5.06 15.59 16.35
C ASN A 79 -5.18 15.35 14.84
N TYR A 80 -4.65 14.21 14.38
CA TYR A 80 -4.65 13.79 12.98
C TYR A 80 -5.00 12.32 12.85
N TYR A 81 -5.61 11.98 11.71
CA TYR A 81 -6.04 10.64 11.34
C TYR A 81 -5.47 10.31 9.98
N VAL A 82 -4.69 9.25 9.90
CA VAL A 82 -4.14 8.70 8.65
C VAL A 82 -4.68 7.28 8.53
N VAL A 83 -5.49 7.02 7.52
CA VAL A 83 -6.36 5.84 7.50
C VAL A 83 -6.33 5.15 6.15
N MET A 84 -6.02 3.85 6.15
CA MET A 84 -6.40 2.92 5.09
C MET A 84 -7.79 2.39 5.39
N ASN A 85 -8.67 2.37 4.38
CA ASN A 85 -10.06 1.92 4.56
C ASN A 85 -10.14 0.37 4.57
N PHE A 86 -11.24 -0.21 4.93
CA PHE A 86 -11.47 -1.65 5.00
C PHE A 86 -11.95 -2.26 3.68
N ASP A 87 -12.39 -1.43 2.74
CA ASP A 87 -13.01 -1.84 1.48
C ASP A 87 -12.64 -0.87 0.35
N ASN A 88 -12.51 -1.36 -0.87
CA ASN A 88 -12.11 -0.57 -2.03
C ASN A 88 -13.27 0.18 -2.70
N GLU A 89 -14.51 -0.15 -2.35
CA GLU A 89 -15.71 0.38 -2.99
C GLU A 89 -16.62 1.16 -2.04
N LYS A 90 -16.47 0.95 -0.73
CA LYS A 90 -17.31 1.55 0.30
C LYS A 90 -16.55 2.59 1.11
N PHE A 91 -17.10 3.79 1.13
CA PHE A 91 -16.61 4.86 1.99
C PHE A 91 -17.27 4.77 3.38
N SER A 92 -16.47 4.78 4.44
CA SER A 92 -17.01 4.74 5.79
C SER A 92 -17.68 6.08 6.14
N PRO A 93 -18.97 6.10 6.55
CA PRO A 93 -19.63 7.32 6.99
C PRO A 93 -19.01 7.92 8.27
N LEU A 94 -18.13 7.19 8.94
CA LEU A 94 -17.42 7.70 10.10
C LEU A 94 -16.41 8.79 9.74
N PHE A 95 -15.94 8.84 8.50
CA PHE A 95 -15.03 9.88 8.04
C PHE A 95 -15.65 11.28 8.10
N ASP A 96 -16.98 11.39 7.90
CA ASP A 96 -17.70 12.67 8.00
C ASP A 96 -17.65 13.29 9.41
N LYS A 97 -17.32 12.48 10.43
CA LYS A 97 -17.15 12.94 11.82
C LYS A 97 -15.75 13.51 12.10
N ILE A 98 -14.85 13.42 11.14
CA ILE A 98 -13.47 13.90 11.26
C ILE A 98 -13.30 15.11 10.35
N PRO A 99 -12.82 16.24 10.86
CA PRO A 99 -12.55 17.40 10.01
C PRO A 99 -11.61 17.04 8.86
N SER A 100 -11.95 17.41 7.63
CA SER A 100 -11.16 17.05 6.43
C SER A 100 -9.70 17.53 6.49
N SER A 101 -9.44 18.65 7.18
CA SER A 101 -8.09 19.15 7.42
C SER A 101 -7.24 18.28 8.37
N ARG A 102 -7.85 17.27 9.01
CA ARG A 102 -7.19 16.35 9.95
C ARG A 102 -7.22 14.90 9.49
N LEU A 103 -7.86 14.60 8.36
CA LEU A 103 -8.01 13.26 7.81
C LEU A 103 -7.22 13.14 6.51
N LEU A 104 -6.34 12.15 6.46
CA LEU A 104 -5.66 11.71 5.26
C LEU A 104 -6.04 10.25 4.99
N LEU A 105 -6.55 10.00 3.80
CA LEU A 105 -6.83 8.65 3.31
C LEU A 105 -5.61 8.10 2.56
N LEU A 106 -5.21 6.88 2.88
CA LEU A 106 -4.11 6.19 2.22
C LEU A 106 -4.61 4.98 1.46
N ASP A 107 -3.95 4.72 0.35
CA ASP A 107 -4.03 3.46 -0.40
C ASP A 107 -5.45 3.02 -0.74
N PHE A 108 -6.05 3.63 -1.72
CA PHE A 108 -7.38 3.23 -2.16
C PHE A 108 -7.63 3.44 -3.62
N GLY A 109 -8.59 2.61 -4.11
CA GLY A 109 -9.15 2.66 -5.44
C GLY A 109 -9.77 4.02 -5.85
N LYS A 110 -10.40 4.03 -7.01
CA LYS A 110 -10.88 5.25 -7.68
C LYS A 110 -12.20 5.82 -7.14
N PHE A 111 -12.76 5.30 -6.02
CA PHE A 111 -14.01 5.86 -5.51
C PHE A 111 -13.84 7.34 -5.11
N GLU A 112 -14.94 8.08 -5.19
CA GLU A 112 -14.93 9.48 -4.82
C GLU A 112 -14.65 9.67 -3.33
N LYS A 113 -13.63 10.47 -3.04
CA LYS A 113 -13.17 10.77 -1.68
C LYS A 113 -13.64 12.12 -1.18
N GLY A 114 -14.56 12.75 -1.93
CA GLY A 114 -15.07 14.07 -1.62
C GLY A 114 -13.95 15.10 -1.48
N ASN A 115 -14.04 15.93 -0.44
CA ASN A 115 -13.04 16.96 -0.14
C ASN A 115 -11.91 16.47 0.78
N HIS A 116 -11.79 15.17 1.01
CA HIS A 116 -10.71 14.63 1.85
C HIS A 116 -9.37 14.64 1.13
N SER A 117 -8.31 14.81 1.89
CA SER A 117 -6.95 14.56 1.41
C SER A 117 -6.73 13.07 1.23
N TYR A 118 -6.02 12.70 0.16
CA TYR A 118 -5.67 11.31 -0.10
C TYR A 118 -4.32 11.16 -0.81
N ILE A 119 -3.67 10.04 -0.56
CA ILE A 119 -2.50 9.54 -1.31
C ILE A 119 -2.77 8.07 -1.60
N CYS A 120 -3.05 7.74 -2.85
CA CYS A 120 -3.56 6.44 -3.26
C CYS A 120 -2.73 5.84 -4.40
N GLN A 121 -2.98 4.57 -4.72
CA GLN A 121 -2.46 3.95 -5.94
C GLN A 121 -3.58 3.84 -6.99
N ASN A 122 -3.15 3.80 -8.27
CA ASN A 122 -4.02 3.52 -9.39
C ASN A 122 -3.78 2.07 -9.82
N PHE A 123 -4.71 1.18 -9.48
CA PHE A 123 -4.59 -0.26 -9.73
C PHE A 123 -4.89 -0.68 -11.19
N ASP A 124 -5.45 0.23 -12.00
CA ASP A 124 -5.91 -0.06 -13.35
C ASP A 124 -4.86 0.37 -14.38
N ASP A 125 -4.90 1.65 -14.76
CA ASP A 125 -4.02 2.21 -15.79
C ASP A 125 -2.53 2.05 -15.45
N ALA A 126 -2.18 2.14 -14.15
CA ALA A 126 -0.80 1.98 -13.72
C ALA A 126 -0.33 0.54 -13.83
N PHE A 127 -1.21 -0.44 -13.57
CA PHE A 127 -0.90 -1.86 -13.76
C PHE A 127 -0.69 -2.19 -15.24
N TYR A 128 -1.60 -1.76 -16.10
CA TYR A 128 -1.45 -1.90 -17.55
C TYR A 128 -0.13 -1.30 -18.06
N LYS A 129 0.17 -0.06 -17.66
CA LYS A 129 1.43 0.63 -18.05
C LYS A 129 2.68 -0.08 -17.53
N ALA A 130 2.63 -0.63 -16.33
CA ALA A 130 3.74 -1.39 -15.76
C ALA A 130 3.99 -2.69 -16.54
N LEU A 131 2.93 -3.43 -16.90
CA LEU A 131 3.05 -4.61 -17.77
C LEU A 131 3.59 -4.24 -19.16
N THR A 132 3.16 -3.11 -19.73
CA THR A 132 3.65 -2.63 -21.03
C THR A 132 5.17 -2.40 -21.02
N GLN A 133 5.75 -1.92 -19.91
CA GLN A 133 7.20 -1.79 -19.77
C GLN A 133 7.94 -3.13 -19.79
N LEU A 134 7.25 -4.21 -19.47
CA LEU A 134 7.82 -5.57 -19.44
C LEU A 134 7.57 -6.37 -20.73
N THR A 135 6.77 -5.86 -21.69
CA THR A 135 6.33 -6.60 -22.88
C THR A 135 7.45 -7.34 -23.58
N ALA A 136 8.56 -6.67 -23.91
CA ALA A 136 9.70 -7.30 -24.61
C ALA A 136 10.35 -8.46 -23.83
N ARG A 137 10.19 -8.51 -22.52
CA ARG A 137 10.67 -9.62 -21.68
C ARG A 137 9.65 -10.74 -21.59
N LEU A 138 8.36 -10.39 -21.66
CA LEU A 138 7.25 -11.34 -21.57
C LEU A 138 7.05 -12.12 -22.86
N GLU A 139 7.45 -11.60 -24.02
CA GLU A 139 7.36 -12.26 -25.35
C GLU A 139 8.05 -13.63 -25.43
N ARG A 140 9.04 -13.88 -24.56
CA ARG A 140 9.72 -15.19 -24.51
C ARG A 140 8.90 -16.30 -23.85
N TYR A 141 7.81 -15.94 -23.18
CA TYR A 141 6.94 -16.87 -22.48
C TYR A 141 5.68 -17.14 -23.30
N ARG A 142 5.16 -18.36 -23.19
CA ARG A 142 3.99 -18.79 -23.93
C ARG A 142 2.65 -18.36 -23.30
N LYS A 143 2.66 -17.99 -21.99
CA LYS A 143 1.46 -17.71 -21.22
C LYS A 143 1.80 -16.83 -20.01
N ILE A 144 0.85 -15.99 -19.64
CA ILE A 144 0.89 -15.18 -18.42
C ILE A 144 -0.27 -15.59 -17.51
N VAL A 145 0.02 -15.95 -16.28
CA VAL A 145 -0.96 -16.31 -15.25
C VAL A 145 -1.00 -15.22 -14.19
N PHE A 146 -2.15 -14.62 -13.99
CA PHE A 146 -2.39 -13.67 -12.91
C PHE A 146 -3.14 -14.37 -11.78
N GLN A 147 -2.45 -14.61 -10.66
CA GLN A 147 -3.06 -15.18 -9.47
C GLN A 147 -3.68 -14.08 -8.62
N LEU A 148 -5.01 -14.10 -8.55
CA LEU A 148 -5.79 -13.21 -7.70
C LEU A 148 -6.74 -14.05 -6.84
N PRO A 149 -6.34 -14.48 -5.63
CA PRO A 149 -7.19 -15.28 -4.76
C PRO A 149 -8.55 -14.63 -4.51
N GLN A 150 -9.61 -15.43 -4.46
CA GLN A 150 -10.99 -14.95 -4.37
C GLN A 150 -11.24 -14.05 -3.14
N GLU A 151 -10.55 -14.33 -2.03
CA GLU A 151 -10.64 -13.52 -0.81
C GLU A 151 -9.66 -12.33 -0.79
N SER A 152 -8.87 -12.16 -1.85
CA SER A 152 -7.94 -11.04 -1.97
C SER A 152 -8.68 -9.71 -1.94
N LYS A 153 -8.15 -8.76 -1.21
CA LYS A 153 -8.64 -7.38 -1.20
C LYS A 153 -8.00 -6.51 -2.28
N HIS A 154 -7.21 -7.11 -3.15
CA HIS A 154 -6.70 -6.41 -4.34
C HIS A 154 -7.87 -6.08 -5.29
N PRO A 155 -7.94 -4.87 -5.86
CA PRO A 155 -9.06 -4.45 -6.67
C PRO A 155 -9.29 -5.35 -7.89
N GLN A 156 -10.54 -5.78 -8.10
CA GLN A 156 -10.92 -6.60 -9.26
C GLN A 156 -10.74 -5.88 -10.60
N THR A 157 -10.68 -4.54 -10.60
CA THR A 157 -10.38 -3.75 -11.79
C THR A 157 -9.01 -4.07 -12.40
N SER A 158 -8.06 -4.59 -11.60
CA SER A 158 -6.78 -5.08 -12.10
C SER A 158 -6.90 -6.30 -13.03
N VAL A 159 -7.94 -7.12 -12.86
CA VAL A 159 -8.25 -8.25 -13.77
C VAL A 159 -8.55 -7.71 -15.16
N GLN A 160 -9.45 -6.74 -15.25
CA GLN A 160 -9.82 -6.13 -16.54
C GLN A 160 -8.62 -5.48 -17.23
N SER A 161 -7.75 -4.80 -16.46
CA SER A 161 -6.52 -4.22 -17.01
C SER A 161 -5.54 -5.28 -17.50
N PHE A 162 -5.44 -6.41 -16.80
CA PHE A 162 -4.63 -7.55 -17.21
C PHE A 162 -5.16 -8.20 -18.49
N GLU A 163 -6.47 -8.46 -18.58
CA GLU A 163 -7.12 -9.04 -19.75
C GLU A 163 -6.93 -8.13 -20.96
N THR A 164 -7.21 -6.82 -20.83
CA THR A 164 -6.98 -5.83 -21.89
C THR A 164 -5.51 -5.82 -22.34
N TYR A 165 -4.57 -5.87 -21.41
CA TYR A 165 -3.15 -5.94 -21.76
C TYR A 165 -2.81 -7.19 -22.57
N CYS A 166 -3.33 -8.36 -22.16
CA CYS A 166 -3.10 -9.60 -22.90
C CYS A 166 -3.72 -9.58 -24.30
N GLU A 167 -4.91 -9.02 -24.46
CA GLU A 167 -5.57 -8.85 -25.77
C GLU A 167 -4.77 -7.92 -26.69
N ASP A 168 -4.41 -6.73 -26.20
CA ASP A 168 -3.69 -5.71 -26.98
C ASP A 168 -2.31 -6.20 -27.46
N HIS A 169 -1.64 -7.00 -26.64
CA HIS A 169 -0.30 -7.51 -26.93
C HIS A 169 -0.28 -8.98 -27.41
N HIS A 170 -1.45 -9.58 -27.65
CA HIS A 170 -1.61 -10.96 -28.15
C HIS A 170 -0.97 -12.04 -27.26
N PHE A 171 -0.99 -11.84 -25.95
CA PHE A 171 -0.57 -12.85 -24.99
C PHE A 171 -1.71 -13.80 -24.63
N VAL A 172 -1.36 -15.06 -24.36
CA VAL A 172 -2.27 -16.00 -23.71
C VAL A 172 -2.30 -15.67 -22.22
N GLY A 173 -3.35 -14.97 -21.77
CA GLY A 173 -3.57 -14.61 -20.38
C GLY A 173 -4.54 -15.58 -19.69
N GLU A 174 -4.28 -15.87 -18.42
CA GLU A 174 -5.21 -16.61 -17.56
C GLU A 174 -5.24 -15.98 -16.16
N VAL A 175 -6.44 -15.79 -15.61
CA VAL A 175 -6.64 -15.37 -14.22
C VAL A 175 -7.02 -16.59 -13.40
N VAL A 176 -6.28 -16.85 -12.34
CA VAL A 176 -6.53 -17.95 -11.40
C VAL A 176 -6.93 -17.40 -10.03
N ASN A 177 -8.02 -17.92 -9.49
CA ASN A 177 -8.60 -17.47 -8.22
C ASN A 177 -8.30 -18.44 -7.06
N GLU A 178 -7.51 -19.48 -7.31
CA GLU A 178 -7.08 -20.42 -6.31
C GLU A 178 -6.16 -19.75 -5.28
N GLU A 179 -6.23 -20.22 -4.04
CA GLU A 179 -5.38 -19.74 -2.96
C GLU A 179 -3.89 -19.98 -3.22
N ASP A 180 -3.57 -21.10 -3.91
CA ASP A 180 -2.21 -21.46 -4.27
C ASP A 180 -2.10 -21.97 -5.71
N ILE A 181 -1.05 -21.56 -6.41
CA ILE A 181 -0.64 -22.17 -7.68
C ILE A 181 -0.14 -23.59 -7.38
N GLN A 182 -0.85 -24.59 -7.90
CA GLN A 182 -0.56 -26.00 -7.61
C GLN A 182 0.67 -26.51 -8.32
N GLU A 183 0.92 -26.08 -9.55
CA GLU A 183 2.04 -26.49 -10.38
C GLU A 183 2.67 -25.30 -11.08
N VAL A 184 4.00 -25.30 -11.16
CA VAL A 184 4.77 -24.28 -11.90
C VAL A 184 5.22 -24.90 -13.20
N GLU A 185 4.83 -24.28 -14.31
CA GLU A 185 5.06 -24.75 -15.67
C GLU A 185 6.21 -23.98 -16.35
N LYS A 186 6.97 -24.70 -17.18
CA LYS A 186 7.96 -24.09 -18.06
C LYS A 186 7.33 -23.20 -19.12
N GLY A 187 7.90 -22.00 -19.35
CA GLY A 187 7.44 -21.03 -20.32
C GLY A 187 6.19 -20.24 -19.88
N VAL A 188 5.88 -20.23 -18.59
CA VAL A 188 4.77 -19.45 -18.01
C VAL A 188 5.33 -18.34 -17.12
N VAL A 189 4.72 -17.15 -17.17
CA VAL A 189 4.95 -16.08 -16.21
C VAL A 189 3.81 -16.05 -15.20
N TYR A 190 4.16 -16.00 -13.93
CA TYR A 190 3.21 -15.86 -12.83
C TYR A 190 3.28 -14.45 -12.28
N ILE A 191 2.13 -13.76 -12.22
CA ILE A 191 1.97 -12.47 -11.51
C ILE A 191 1.21 -12.79 -10.23
N VAL A 192 1.79 -12.47 -9.09
CA VAL A 192 1.24 -12.82 -7.76
C VAL A 192 1.14 -11.60 -6.86
N ILE A 193 0.14 -11.58 -5.97
CA ILE A 193 -0.15 -10.42 -5.11
C ILE A 193 0.49 -10.57 -3.73
N ARG A 194 0.39 -11.76 -3.11
CA ARG A 194 0.86 -11.98 -1.73
C ARG A 194 2.32 -12.42 -1.72
N GLN A 195 3.06 -12.03 -0.71
CA GLN A 195 4.43 -12.50 -0.49
C GLN A 195 4.50 -14.02 -0.30
N THR A 196 3.48 -14.61 0.32
CA THR A 196 3.36 -16.07 0.47
C THR A 196 3.28 -16.77 -0.87
N ASP A 197 2.65 -16.17 -1.87
CA ASP A 197 2.53 -16.76 -3.22
C ASP A 197 3.89 -16.77 -3.93
N VAL A 198 4.69 -15.70 -3.78
CA VAL A 198 6.09 -15.69 -4.27
C VAL A 198 6.86 -16.85 -3.69
N VAL A 199 6.78 -17.06 -2.36
CA VAL A 199 7.47 -18.16 -1.69
C VAL A 199 6.98 -19.52 -2.18
N ASN A 200 5.65 -19.69 -2.36
CA ASN A 200 5.06 -20.94 -2.80
C ASN A 200 5.47 -21.29 -4.24
N VAL A 201 5.43 -20.32 -5.16
CA VAL A 201 5.88 -20.51 -6.55
C VAL A 201 7.35 -20.94 -6.59
N ILE A 202 8.24 -20.25 -5.85
CA ILE A 202 9.66 -20.59 -5.81
C ILE A 202 9.89 -21.99 -5.19
N LYS A 203 9.19 -22.35 -4.11
CA LYS A 203 9.31 -23.67 -3.52
C LYS A 203 8.90 -24.78 -4.48
N ARG A 204 7.76 -24.59 -5.18
CA ARG A 204 7.24 -25.58 -6.14
C ARG A 204 8.15 -25.71 -7.37
N SER A 205 8.64 -24.58 -7.90
CA SER A 205 9.58 -24.59 -9.02
C SER A 205 10.85 -25.39 -8.70
N ARG A 206 11.39 -25.22 -7.49
CA ARG A 206 12.58 -25.98 -7.04
C ARG A 206 12.30 -27.48 -6.93
N GLN A 207 11.11 -27.89 -6.48
CA GLN A 207 10.72 -29.30 -6.45
C GLN A 207 10.69 -29.93 -7.85
N ASN A 208 10.31 -29.14 -8.86
CA ASN A 208 10.25 -29.56 -10.25
C ASN A 208 11.56 -29.33 -11.03
N GLY A 209 12.61 -28.85 -10.36
CA GLY A 209 13.89 -28.55 -11.00
C GLY A 209 13.86 -27.36 -11.96
N LEU A 210 12.87 -26.47 -11.85
CA LEU A 210 12.72 -25.29 -12.70
C LEU A 210 13.43 -24.08 -12.09
N LYS A 211 14.09 -23.28 -12.93
CA LYS A 211 14.82 -22.08 -12.55
C LYS A 211 14.01 -20.84 -12.91
N CYS A 212 13.75 -19.99 -11.92
CA CYS A 212 13.09 -18.70 -12.09
C CYS A 212 13.89 -17.77 -13.00
N GLY A 213 13.23 -17.03 -13.86
CA GLY A 213 13.87 -16.16 -14.84
C GLY A 213 14.48 -16.88 -16.05
N VAL A 214 14.51 -18.22 -16.06
CA VAL A 214 15.02 -19.05 -17.17
C VAL A 214 13.93 -19.96 -17.72
N ASP A 215 13.38 -20.84 -16.88
CA ASP A 215 12.35 -21.80 -17.28
C ASP A 215 10.94 -21.24 -17.16
N PHE A 216 10.71 -20.38 -16.19
CA PHE A 216 9.46 -19.66 -15.96
C PHE A 216 9.75 -18.24 -15.45
N GLY A 217 8.75 -17.35 -15.49
CA GLY A 217 8.84 -15.99 -14.97
C GLY A 217 8.00 -15.79 -13.69
N LEU A 218 8.42 -14.84 -12.86
CA LEU A 218 7.68 -14.45 -11.66
C LEU A 218 7.71 -12.94 -11.49
N ILE A 219 6.53 -12.35 -11.32
CA ILE A 219 6.33 -10.92 -11.04
C ILE A 219 5.52 -10.82 -9.75
N ALA A 220 6.01 -10.06 -8.78
CA ALA A 220 5.29 -9.78 -7.54
C ALA A 220 4.59 -8.41 -7.61
N TYR A 221 3.42 -8.29 -7.00
CA TYR A 221 2.78 -7.00 -6.74
C TYR A 221 3.20 -6.53 -5.34
N ASN A 222 3.58 -5.23 -5.24
CA ASN A 222 4.31 -4.62 -4.14
C ASN A 222 5.75 -5.15 -3.98
N ASP A 223 6.68 -4.22 -3.76
CA ASP A 223 8.09 -4.57 -3.57
C ASP A 223 8.47 -4.64 -2.10
N THR A 224 9.42 -5.51 -1.80
CA THR A 224 10.02 -5.64 -0.49
C THR A 224 11.52 -5.89 -0.62
N PRO A 225 12.37 -5.51 0.36
CA PRO A 225 13.80 -5.79 0.32
C PRO A 225 14.14 -7.29 0.16
N ALA A 226 13.26 -8.19 0.63
CA ALA A 226 13.45 -9.62 0.47
C ALA A 226 13.48 -10.08 -0.99
N TYR A 227 12.79 -9.36 -1.88
CA TYR A 227 12.75 -9.71 -3.30
C TYR A 227 14.07 -9.46 -4.03
N GLU A 228 14.98 -8.70 -3.45
CA GLU A 228 16.33 -8.53 -3.99
C GLU A 228 17.20 -9.77 -3.84
N VAL A 229 16.90 -10.62 -2.85
CA VAL A 229 17.73 -11.77 -2.47
C VAL A 229 17.04 -13.12 -2.65
N ILE A 230 15.75 -13.16 -2.97
CA ILE A 230 15.04 -14.39 -3.31
C ILE A 230 15.45 -14.82 -4.71
N ASP A 231 16.00 -16.05 -4.85
CA ASP A 231 16.64 -16.54 -6.07
C ASP A 231 17.67 -15.53 -6.62
N GLU A 232 17.52 -15.12 -7.87
CA GLU A 232 18.36 -14.11 -8.54
C GLU A 232 17.70 -12.71 -8.51
N GLY A 233 16.73 -12.50 -7.63
CA GLY A 233 15.92 -11.30 -7.50
C GLY A 233 14.58 -11.38 -8.23
N ILE A 234 13.50 -11.00 -7.54
CA ILE A 234 12.12 -11.03 -8.04
C ILE A 234 11.72 -9.66 -8.56
N THR A 235 11.34 -9.59 -9.83
CA THR A 235 10.74 -8.39 -10.45
C THR A 235 9.44 -8.05 -9.75
N ALA A 236 9.24 -6.78 -9.39
CA ALA A 236 8.06 -6.33 -8.68
C ALA A 236 7.43 -5.10 -9.33
N LEU A 237 6.10 -5.02 -9.25
CA LEU A 237 5.31 -3.84 -9.59
C LEU A 237 4.88 -3.20 -8.28
N SER A 238 5.30 -1.98 -7.99
CA SER A 238 5.03 -1.36 -6.70
C SER A 238 4.93 0.16 -6.80
N ILE A 239 4.10 0.74 -5.95
CA ILE A 239 4.25 2.16 -5.66
C ILE A 239 5.47 2.35 -4.75
N ASN A 240 5.94 3.59 -4.66
CA ASN A 240 6.97 3.96 -3.70
C ASN A 240 6.36 4.15 -2.30
N TRP A 241 6.38 3.09 -1.49
CA TRP A 241 5.84 3.09 -0.13
C TRP A 241 6.57 4.05 0.82
N GLU A 242 7.86 4.28 0.59
CA GLU A 242 8.63 5.27 1.34
C GLU A 242 8.14 6.69 1.04
N GLU A 243 7.87 6.97 -0.24
CA GLU A 243 7.32 8.26 -0.68
C GLU A 243 5.92 8.49 -0.10
N MET A 244 5.05 7.46 -0.10
CA MET A 244 3.73 7.55 0.52
C MET A 244 3.84 7.95 2.01
N GLY A 245 4.73 7.31 2.76
CA GLY A 245 4.97 7.64 4.16
C GLY A 245 5.51 9.07 4.36
N ARG A 246 6.44 9.51 3.51
CA ARG A 246 6.98 10.89 3.54
C ARG A 246 5.92 11.94 3.24
N LYS A 247 5.06 11.70 2.25
CA LYS A 247 3.96 12.60 1.89
C LYS A 247 2.89 12.64 2.98
N ALA A 248 2.55 11.49 3.57
CA ALA A 248 1.62 11.43 4.71
C ALA A 248 2.12 12.26 5.91
N ALA A 249 3.42 12.19 6.21
CA ALA A 249 4.01 13.04 7.25
C ALA A 249 4.01 14.53 6.86
N SER A 250 4.23 14.86 5.56
CA SER A 250 4.18 16.24 5.08
C SER A 250 2.78 16.85 5.29
N PHE A 251 1.71 16.12 4.97
CA PHE A 251 0.32 16.55 5.23
C PHE A 251 0.14 17.00 6.69
N ILE A 252 0.68 16.24 7.65
CA ILE A 252 0.59 16.58 9.07
C ILE A 252 1.43 17.81 9.43
N LEU A 253 2.63 17.92 8.86
CA LEU A 253 3.56 18.99 9.20
C LEU A 253 3.18 20.34 8.58
N THR A 254 2.64 20.35 7.36
CA THR A 254 2.29 21.58 6.63
C THR A 254 0.83 21.97 6.81
N GLY A 255 -0.06 21.00 7.06
CA GLY A 255 -1.52 21.21 7.06
C GLY A 255 -2.10 21.42 5.65
N GLU A 256 -1.31 21.26 4.60
CA GLU A 256 -1.75 21.43 3.21
C GLU A 256 -2.53 20.21 2.74
N SER A 257 -3.66 20.47 2.05
CA SER A 257 -4.44 19.39 1.43
C SER A 257 -3.65 18.74 0.29
N VAL A 258 -3.77 17.42 0.18
CA VAL A 258 -3.15 16.62 -0.89
C VAL A 258 -4.17 15.69 -1.51
N GLN A 259 -4.19 15.61 -2.84
CA GLN A 259 -5.03 14.67 -3.60
C GLN A 259 -4.17 14.08 -4.72
N GLU A 260 -3.61 12.90 -4.49
CA GLU A 260 -2.60 12.33 -5.37
C GLU A 260 -2.74 10.83 -5.53
N PHE A 261 -2.48 10.36 -6.76
CA PHE A 261 -2.21 8.95 -7.05
C PHE A 261 -0.72 8.78 -7.32
N LEU A 262 -0.08 7.90 -6.55
CA LEU A 262 1.32 7.55 -6.77
C LEU A 262 1.45 6.64 -8.00
N PRO A 263 2.48 6.83 -8.82
CA PRO A 263 2.75 5.95 -9.95
C PRO A 263 3.18 4.55 -9.46
N THR A 264 2.84 3.53 -10.26
CA THR A 264 3.41 2.19 -10.10
C THR A 264 4.73 2.14 -10.85
N GLU A 265 5.79 1.74 -10.16
CA GLU A 265 7.15 1.57 -10.67
C GLU A 265 7.39 0.08 -10.95
N VAL A 266 8.24 -0.20 -11.96
CA VAL A 266 8.72 -1.55 -12.25
C VAL A 266 10.10 -1.72 -11.63
N HIS A 267 10.20 -2.52 -10.60
CA HIS A 267 11.49 -2.92 -10.00
C HIS A 267 12.01 -4.16 -10.73
N LEU A 268 12.70 -3.92 -11.85
CA LEU A 268 13.18 -4.98 -12.72
C LEU A 268 14.34 -5.74 -12.07
N ARG A 269 14.20 -7.08 -12.00
CA ARG A 269 15.21 -8.03 -11.53
C ARG A 269 15.26 -9.23 -12.48
N ASN A 270 15.90 -10.33 -12.06
CA ASN A 270 16.20 -11.44 -12.97
C ASN A 270 15.08 -12.49 -13.08
N SER A 271 13.93 -12.30 -12.44
CA SER A 271 12.83 -13.28 -12.49
C SER A 271 11.98 -13.26 -13.76
N VAL A 272 12.18 -12.26 -14.68
CA VAL A 272 11.57 -12.19 -16.01
C VAL A 272 12.52 -11.62 -17.05
#